data_352fe074e975fca025a367baef2dea17
#
_entry.id   352fe074e975fca025a367baef2dea17
#
_cell.length_a   1.000
_cell.length_b   1.000
_cell.length_c   1.000
_cell.angle_alpha   90.00
_cell.angle_beta   90.00
_cell.angle_gamma   90.00
#
_symmetry.space_group_name_H-M   'P 1'
#
loop_
_entity.id
_entity.type
_entity.pdbx_description
1 polymer ?
#
loop_
_entity_poly.entity_id
_entity_poly.type
_entity_poly.pdbx_seq_one_letter_code
_entity_poly.pdbx_strand_id
1 'polypeptide(L)'
;MSWAWPVPGVIVTLHLVALALYGLATALTLAPFVGFRPAPRALTIAIPCAGAAVHVVAVSQLTLVGLGPALSMLALCLVLLQLASERLVRGSAVSFFAAPLATGLVGLAILSGLAPGAETVGARNTWFVLHVALSALGLALMALAFIAAALYLLQFRELKARRFGQIFQLFPPLERLDQLNRVALVAGFPALTLGVLLALGYGAQFSGGLHVAKAQIVWGIFTWVVLGWAVWVRVVRHWAGRRAALASIAGFGAVLLVYVALKLTQPGAERFL
;
A
#
# COMPACT_ATOMS: atom_id res chain seq x y z
N MET A 1 26.49 -3.04 -26.11
CA MET A 1 25.43 -2.03 -25.92
C MET A 1 25.51 -1.56 -24.48
N SER A 2 26.18 -0.42 -24.24
CA SER A 2 26.28 0.21 -22.91
C SER A 2 24.93 0.83 -22.56
N TRP A 3 24.17 0.18 -21.70
CA TRP A 3 23.01 0.82 -21.08
C TRP A 3 23.54 1.91 -20.15
N ALA A 4 23.51 3.15 -20.62
CA ALA A 4 23.78 4.29 -19.78
C ALA A 4 22.72 4.30 -18.67
N TRP A 5 23.15 4.27 -17.41
CA TRP A 5 22.29 4.37 -16.25
C TRP A 5 21.50 5.68 -16.31
N PRO A 6 20.20 5.63 -15.96
CA PRO A 6 19.41 6.85 -15.93
C PRO A 6 20.06 7.85 -14.98
N VAL A 7 20.25 9.07 -15.47
CA VAL A 7 20.72 10.20 -14.67
C VAL A 7 19.79 10.31 -13.45
N PRO A 8 20.29 10.45 -12.23
CA PRO A 8 19.46 10.56 -11.03
C PRO A 8 18.27 11.53 -11.17
N GLY A 9 18.42 12.60 -11.96
CA GLY A 9 17.36 13.54 -12.31
C GLY A 9 16.16 12.93 -13.04
N VAL A 10 16.37 11.92 -13.90
CA VAL A 10 15.25 11.29 -14.65
C VAL A 10 14.35 10.48 -13.73
N ILE A 11 14.92 9.75 -12.78
CA ILE A 11 14.15 8.96 -11.80
C ILE A 11 13.27 9.87 -10.96
N VAL A 12 13.85 10.97 -10.43
CA VAL A 12 13.10 11.94 -9.63
C VAL A 12 12.02 12.62 -10.48
N THR A 13 12.34 13.00 -11.73
CA THR A 13 11.35 13.62 -12.63
C THR A 13 10.17 12.71 -12.91
N LEU A 14 10.40 11.41 -13.18
CA LEU A 14 9.32 10.45 -13.39
C LEU A 14 8.44 10.30 -12.13
N HIS A 15 9.04 10.27 -10.94
CA HIS A 15 8.29 10.22 -9.69
C HIS A 15 7.50 11.51 -9.43
N LEU A 16 8.04 12.69 -9.79
CA LEU A 16 7.31 13.96 -9.70
C LEU A 16 6.11 14.00 -10.66
N VAL A 17 6.26 13.47 -11.88
CA VAL A 17 5.14 13.33 -12.82
C VAL A 17 4.08 12.37 -12.27
N ALA A 18 4.49 11.22 -11.71
CA ALA A 18 3.56 10.29 -11.07
C ALA A 18 2.86 10.94 -9.87
N LEU A 19 3.60 11.68 -9.03
CA LEU A 19 3.06 12.44 -7.90
C LEU A 19 2.01 13.46 -8.35
N ALA A 20 2.29 14.23 -9.41
CA ALA A 20 1.36 15.21 -9.95
C ALA A 20 0.06 14.55 -10.47
N LEU A 21 0.18 13.43 -11.19
CA LEU A 21 -0.97 12.67 -11.70
C LEU A 21 -1.80 12.05 -10.56
N TYR A 22 -1.16 11.49 -9.54
CA TYR A 22 -1.87 10.97 -8.36
C TYR A 22 -2.48 12.09 -7.51
N GLY A 23 -1.81 13.22 -7.39
CA GLY A 23 -2.35 14.43 -6.76
C GLY A 23 -3.59 14.96 -7.48
N LEU A 24 -3.55 14.99 -8.83
CA LEU A 24 -4.71 15.35 -9.63
C LEU A 24 -5.85 14.34 -9.47
N ALA A 25 -5.56 13.03 -9.49
CA ALA A 25 -6.54 11.98 -9.22
C ALA A 25 -7.18 12.15 -7.82
N THR A 26 -6.36 12.48 -6.82
CA THR A 26 -6.82 12.80 -5.46
C THR A 26 -7.75 14.02 -5.45
N ALA A 27 -7.36 15.11 -6.11
CA ALA A 27 -8.17 16.32 -6.18
C ALA A 27 -9.53 16.06 -6.86
N LEU A 28 -9.55 15.33 -7.97
CA LEU A 28 -10.78 14.96 -8.67
C LEU A 28 -11.69 14.06 -7.82
N THR A 29 -11.12 13.17 -7.02
CA THR A 29 -11.87 12.26 -6.15
C THR A 29 -12.46 13.01 -4.94
N LEU A 30 -11.75 14.00 -4.41
CA LEU A 30 -12.19 14.79 -3.25
C LEU A 30 -13.11 15.96 -3.66
N ALA A 31 -13.08 16.41 -4.88
CA ALA A 31 -13.84 17.57 -5.39
C ALA A 31 -15.35 17.56 -5.01
N PRO A 32 -16.08 16.42 -5.08
CA PRO A 32 -17.49 16.39 -4.70
C PRO A 32 -17.75 16.73 -3.23
N PHE A 33 -16.80 16.45 -2.34
CA PHE A 33 -16.95 16.71 -0.90
C PHE A 33 -16.80 18.18 -0.53
N VAL A 34 -16.21 18.98 -1.43
CA VAL A 34 -16.08 20.44 -1.28
C VAL A 34 -17.04 21.21 -2.21
N GLY A 35 -18.07 20.53 -2.72
CA GLY A 35 -19.16 21.16 -3.46
C GLY A 35 -18.96 21.27 -4.99
N PHE A 36 -17.90 20.70 -5.53
CA PHE A 36 -17.71 20.64 -6.99
C PHE A 36 -18.50 19.48 -7.60
N ARG A 37 -18.77 19.58 -8.90
CA ARG A 37 -19.38 18.47 -9.64
C ARG A 37 -18.42 17.28 -9.73
N PRO A 38 -18.93 16.04 -9.62
CA PRO A 38 -18.10 14.85 -9.84
C PRO A 38 -17.44 14.87 -11.21
N ALA A 39 -16.17 14.55 -11.28
CA ALA A 39 -15.45 14.43 -12.53
C ALA A 39 -16.00 13.25 -13.36
N PRO A 40 -15.94 13.32 -14.70
CA PRO A 40 -16.30 12.21 -15.57
C PRO A 40 -15.51 10.93 -15.20
N ARG A 41 -16.20 9.80 -15.18
CA ARG A 41 -15.59 8.51 -14.83
C ARG A 41 -14.36 8.18 -15.69
N ALA A 42 -14.37 8.60 -16.96
CA ALA A 42 -13.21 8.41 -17.83
C ALA A 42 -11.93 9.08 -17.25
N LEU A 43 -12.04 10.29 -16.72
CA LEU A 43 -10.90 11.00 -16.11
C LEU A 43 -10.46 10.38 -14.78
N THR A 44 -11.40 9.96 -13.93
CA THR A 44 -11.06 9.31 -12.66
C THR A 44 -10.38 7.96 -12.83
N ILE A 45 -10.47 7.33 -14.00
CA ILE A 45 -9.73 6.11 -14.35
C ILE A 45 -8.48 6.45 -15.16
N ALA A 46 -8.56 7.30 -16.18
CA ALA A 46 -7.45 7.56 -17.10
C ALA A 46 -6.25 8.22 -16.40
N ILE A 47 -6.49 9.17 -15.49
CA ILE A 47 -5.42 9.90 -14.81
C ILE A 47 -4.60 8.98 -13.90
N PRO A 48 -5.18 8.18 -12.98
CA PRO A 48 -4.39 7.25 -12.18
C PRO A 48 -3.77 6.11 -13.02
N CYS A 49 -4.37 5.70 -14.14
CA CYS A 49 -3.76 4.77 -15.09
C CYS A 49 -2.50 5.36 -15.74
N ALA A 50 -2.56 6.61 -16.21
CA ALA A 50 -1.40 7.31 -16.76
C ALA A 50 -0.30 7.47 -15.70
N GLY A 51 -0.70 7.86 -14.47
CA GLY A 51 0.22 7.93 -13.33
C GLY A 51 0.87 6.59 -13.03
N ALA A 52 0.11 5.49 -13.03
CA ALA A 52 0.64 4.14 -12.82
C ALA A 52 1.62 3.73 -13.92
N ALA A 53 1.33 4.03 -15.20
CA ALA A 53 2.21 3.74 -16.31
C ALA A 53 3.57 4.45 -16.18
N VAL A 54 3.56 5.74 -15.87
CA VAL A 54 4.79 6.51 -15.59
C VAL A 54 5.51 5.97 -14.37
N HIS A 55 4.78 5.62 -13.31
CA HIS A 55 5.35 5.11 -12.07
C HIS A 55 5.98 3.73 -12.23
N VAL A 56 5.41 2.84 -13.06
CA VAL A 56 6.03 1.56 -13.42
C VAL A 56 7.40 1.78 -14.06
N VAL A 57 7.49 2.72 -15.03
CA VAL A 57 8.77 3.08 -15.64
C VAL A 57 9.73 3.63 -14.60
N ALA A 58 9.27 4.50 -13.69
CA ALA A 58 10.09 5.07 -12.63
C ALA A 58 10.65 3.99 -11.69
N VAL A 59 9.79 3.06 -11.23
CA VAL A 59 10.18 1.96 -10.32
C VAL A 59 11.13 0.97 -11.01
N SER A 60 10.96 0.71 -12.30
CA SER A 60 11.87 -0.19 -13.05
C SER A 60 13.31 0.32 -13.14
N GLN A 61 13.52 1.61 -12.89
CA GLN A 61 14.85 2.24 -12.86
C GLN A 61 15.47 2.28 -11.45
N LEU A 62 14.72 1.89 -10.40
CA LEU A 62 15.20 1.92 -9.02
C LEU A 62 15.95 0.63 -8.67
N THR A 63 16.97 0.78 -7.83
CA THR A 63 17.43 -0.31 -6.99
C THR A 63 16.49 -0.38 -5.77
N LEU A 64 15.82 -1.51 -5.56
CA LEU A 64 14.78 -1.65 -4.51
C LEU A 64 15.35 -1.69 -3.08
N VAL A 65 16.44 -0.96 -2.82
CA VAL A 65 17.11 -0.89 -1.51
C VAL A 65 16.82 0.46 -0.87
N GLY A 66 16.32 0.42 0.35
CA GLY A 66 16.06 1.62 1.15
C GLY A 66 14.58 1.99 1.22
N LEU A 67 14.28 2.97 2.08
CA LEU A 67 12.92 3.40 2.40
C LEU A 67 12.20 4.02 1.19
N GLY A 68 12.87 4.89 0.45
CA GLY A 68 12.28 5.57 -0.70
C GLY A 68 11.78 4.60 -1.76
N PRO A 69 12.61 3.68 -2.30
CA PRO A 69 12.18 2.66 -3.24
C PRO A 69 11.08 1.74 -2.72
N ALA A 70 11.13 1.35 -1.43
CA ALA A 70 10.08 0.52 -0.81
C ALA A 70 8.73 1.24 -0.75
N LEU A 71 8.70 2.52 -0.35
CA LEU A 71 7.50 3.35 -0.35
C LEU A 71 6.95 3.57 -1.77
N SER A 72 7.85 3.78 -2.74
CA SER A 72 7.47 3.90 -4.15
C SER A 72 6.80 2.63 -4.68
N MET A 73 7.38 1.45 -4.41
CA MET A 73 6.79 0.16 -4.77
C MET A 73 5.42 -0.04 -4.10
N LEU A 74 5.32 0.28 -2.80
CA LEU A 74 4.06 0.20 -2.05
C LEU A 74 2.97 1.09 -2.65
N ALA A 75 3.33 2.34 -3.02
CA ALA A 75 2.42 3.27 -3.66
C ALA A 75 1.92 2.75 -5.02
N LEU A 76 2.83 2.22 -5.83
CA LEU A 76 2.47 1.62 -7.13
C LEU A 76 1.50 0.45 -6.95
N CYS A 77 1.82 -0.51 -6.04
CA CYS A 77 0.92 -1.62 -5.73
C CYS A 77 -0.46 -1.12 -5.27
N LEU A 78 -0.51 -0.10 -4.41
CA LEU A 78 -1.77 0.45 -3.91
C LEU A 78 -2.63 1.05 -5.04
N VAL A 79 -2.03 1.80 -5.98
CA VAL A 79 -2.76 2.37 -7.12
C VAL A 79 -3.27 1.27 -8.06
N LEU A 80 -2.46 0.27 -8.35
CA LEU A 80 -2.89 -0.86 -9.19
C LEU A 80 -4.06 -1.63 -8.54
N LEU A 81 -3.99 -1.86 -7.23
CA LEU A 81 -5.07 -2.49 -6.47
C LEU A 81 -6.32 -1.62 -6.37
N GLN A 82 -6.15 -0.29 -6.22
CA GLN A 82 -7.26 0.66 -6.30
C GLN A 82 -7.99 0.52 -7.63
N LEU A 83 -7.28 0.60 -8.76
CA LEU A 83 -7.84 0.46 -10.10
C LEU A 83 -8.53 -0.90 -10.31
N ALA A 84 -7.93 -1.97 -9.82
CA ALA A 84 -8.53 -3.31 -9.86
C ALA A 84 -9.81 -3.39 -9.00
N SER A 85 -9.82 -2.77 -7.82
CA SER A 85 -10.95 -2.79 -6.88
C SER A 85 -12.17 -2.03 -7.40
N GLU A 86 -12.00 -1.02 -8.25
CA GLU A 86 -13.11 -0.26 -8.84
C GLU A 86 -14.04 -1.15 -9.68
N ARG A 87 -13.53 -2.23 -10.27
CA ARG A 87 -14.34 -3.24 -10.98
C ARG A 87 -15.20 -4.06 -10.02
N LEU A 88 -14.67 -4.39 -8.83
CA LEU A 88 -15.37 -5.17 -7.81
C LEU A 88 -16.45 -4.34 -7.11
N VAL A 89 -16.11 -3.11 -6.76
CA VAL A 89 -16.95 -2.24 -5.93
C VAL A 89 -17.90 -1.37 -6.77
N ARG A 90 -17.66 -1.32 -8.09
CA ARG A 90 -18.44 -0.51 -9.06
C ARG A 90 -18.56 0.97 -8.68
N GLY A 91 -17.45 1.58 -8.21
CA GLY A 91 -17.44 2.99 -7.84
C GLY A 91 -16.06 3.46 -7.41
N SER A 92 -15.86 4.78 -7.39
CA SER A 92 -14.60 5.44 -7.02
C SER A 92 -14.41 5.63 -5.51
N ALA A 93 -15.25 5.03 -4.67
CA ALA A 93 -15.19 5.25 -3.22
C ALA A 93 -13.87 4.79 -2.57
N VAL A 94 -13.25 3.73 -3.08
CA VAL A 94 -11.93 3.28 -2.62
C VAL A 94 -10.87 4.34 -2.90
N SER A 95 -10.99 5.03 -4.04
CA SER A 95 -10.09 6.11 -4.46
C SER A 95 -10.09 7.28 -3.48
N PHE A 96 -11.18 7.50 -2.75
CA PHE A 96 -11.28 8.56 -1.75
C PHE A 96 -10.17 8.48 -0.68
N PHE A 97 -9.79 7.28 -0.27
CA PHE A 97 -8.69 7.05 0.68
C PHE A 97 -7.41 6.58 -0.02
N ALA A 98 -7.52 5.74 -1.03
CA ALA A 98 -6.36 5.15 -1.68
C ALA A 98 -5.56 6.17 -2.50
N ALA A 99 -6.21 7.10 -3.19
CA ALA A 99 -5.52 8.11 -3.99
C ALA A 99 -4.68 9.08 -3.14
N PRO A 100 -5.21 9.73 -2.07
CA PRO A 100 -4.39 10.58 -1.22
C PRO A 100 -3.28 9.79 -0.48
N LEU A 101 -3.54 8.54 -0.09
CA LEU A 101 -2.53 7.70 0.54
C LEU A 101 -1.39 7.39 -0.44
N ALA A 102 -1.71 7.00 -1.68
CA ALA A 102 -0.70 6.75 -2.72
C ALA A 102 0.10 8.01 -3.05
N THR A 103 -0.57 9.17 -3.15
CA THR A 103 0.08 10.47 -3.36
C THR A 103 1.06 10.77 -2.23
N GLY A 104 0.64 10.59 -0.98
CA GLY A 104 1.49 10.78 0.20
C GLY A 104 2.70 9.82 0.22
N LEU A 105 2.49 8.55 -0.13
CA LEU A 105 3.56 7.55 -0.21
C LEU A 105 4.61 7.90 -1.27
N VAL A 106 4.20 8.37 -2.47
CA VAL A 106 5.16 8.84 -3.49
C VAL A 106 5.89 10.08 -3.02
N GLY A 107 5.20 11.04 -2.40
CA GLY A 107 5.84 12.21 -1.82
C GLY A 107 6.89 11.84 -0.76
N LEU A 108 6.54 10.95 0.16
CA LEU A 108 7.48 10.43 1.18
C LEU A 108 8.64 9.64 0.53
N ALA A 109 8.39 8.89 -0.54
CA ALA A 109 9.43 8.19 -1.28
C ALA A 109 10.47 9.15 -1.84
N ILE A 110 10.03 10.26 -2.45
CA ILE A 110 10.91 11.31 -2.98
C ILE A 110 11.72 11.95 -1.84
N LEU A 111 11.06 12.30 -0.73
CA LEU A 111 11.73 12.92 0.43
C LEU A 111 12.72 11.98 1.12
N SER A 112 12.47 10.68 1.10
CA SER A 112 13.36 9.66 1.67
C SER A 112 14.57 9.32 0.80
N GLY A 113 14.61 9.85 -0.43
CA GLY A 113 15.68 9.61 -1.40
C GLY A 113 15.38 8.44 -2.34
N LEU A 114 15.46 8.73 -3.64
CA LEU A 114 15.28 7.80 -4.76
C LEU A 114 16.60 7.57 -5.52
N ALA A 115 17.73 7.97 -4.94
CA ALA A 115 19.02 7.75 -5.57
C ALA A 115 19.24 6.25 -5.77
N PRO A 116 19.78 5.83 -6.93
CA PRO A 116 20.24 4.46 -7.10
C PRO A 116 21.27 4.22 -5.99
N GLY A 117 20.95 3.32 -5.06
CA GLY A 117 21.89 2.92 -4.03
C GLY A 117 23.15 2.38 -4.67
N ALA A 118 24.31 2.54 -4.03
CA ALA A 118 25.53 1.90 -4.46
C ALA A 118 25.24 0.41 -4.69
N GLU A 119 25.67 -0.13 -5.84
CA GLU A 119 25.44 -1.51 -6.20
C GLU A 119 26.05 -2.44 -5.14
N THR A 120 25.25 -2.79 -4.16
CA THR A 120 25.63 -3.90 -3.27
C THR A 120 25.40 -5.19 -4.02
N VAL A 121 26.36 -6.14 -3.91
CA VAL A 121 26.34 -7.46 -4.55
C VAL A 121 25.08 -8.28 -4.22
N GLY A 122 23.99 -7.84 -4.12
CA GLY A 122 22.73 -8.50 -3.79
C GLY A 122 21.49 -7.71 -4.22
N ALA A 123 21.65 -6.40 -4.52
CA ALA A 123 20.52 -5.53 -4.82
C ALA A 123 19.75 -5.91 -6.12
N ARG A 124 20.37 -6.67 -7.01
CA ARG A 124 19.78 -7.22 -8.25
C ARG A 124 19.46 -8.71 -8.15
N ASN A 125 19.61 -9.31 -6.98
CA ASN A 125 19.25 -10.71 -6.80
C ASN A 125 17.73 -10.85 -6.93
N THR A 126 17.29 -11.78 -7.78
CA THR A 126 15.87 -12.10 -8.00
C THR A 126 15.12 -12.36 -6.69
N TRP A 127 15.76 -13.00 -5.72
CA TRP A 127 15.19 -13.26 -4.39
C TRP A 127 14.84 -11.97 -3.65
N PHE A 128 15.75 -10.98 -3.68
CA PHE A 128 15.52 -9.69 -3.03
C PHE A 128 14.39 -8.90 -3.70
N VAL A 129 14.41 -8.84 -5.04
CA VAL A 129 13.36 -8.16 -5.81
C VAL A 129 12.00 -8.80 -5.54
N LEU A 130 11.90 -10.13 -5.56
CA LEU A 130 10.67 -10.86 -5.26
C LEU A 130 10.21 -10.62 -3.81
N HIS A 131 11.15 -10.62 -2.85
CA HIS A 131 10.82 -10.27 -1.45
C HIS A 131 10.18 -8.89 -1.34
N VAL A 132 10.80 -7.86 -1.92
CA VAL A 132 10.30 -6.49 -1.84
C VAL A 132 8.94 -6.38 -2.55
N ALA A 133 8.81 -6.94 -3.75
CA ALA A 133 7.57 -6.88 -4.52
C ALA A 133 6.41 -7.59 -3.82
N LEU A 134 6.62 -8.80 -3.30
CA LEU A 134 5.58 -9.57 -2.60
C LEU A 134 5.22 -8.96 -1.24
N SER A 135 6.20 -8.43 -0.52
CA SER A 135 5.96 -7.70 0.74
C SER A 135 5.17 -6.42 0.49
N ALA A 136 5.54 -5.63 -0.53
CA ALA A 136 4.81 -4.43 -0.90
C ALA A 136 3.38 -4.74 -1.36
N LEU A 137 3.19 -5.80 -2.16
CA LEU A 137 1.87 -6.26 -2.59
C LEU A 137 1.03 -6.70 -1.38
N GLY A 138 1.59 -7.48 -0.48
CA GLY A 138 0.93 -7.92 0.75
C GLY A 138 0.48 -6.73 1.61
N LEU A 139 1.39 -5.78 1.87
CA LEU A 139 1.08 -4.57 2.63
C LEU A 139 0.06 -3.66 1.93
N ALA A 140 0.12 -3.53 0.59
CA ALA A 140 -0.85 -2.76 -0.17
C ALA A 140 -2.25 -3.38 -0.13
N LEU A 141 -2.35 -4.72 -0.20
CA LEU A 141 -3.61 -5.44 0.00
C LEU A 141 -4.17 -5.24 1.41
N MET A 142 -3.29 -5.20 2.43
CA MET A 142 -3.72 -4.90 3.79
C MET A 142 -4.19 -3.45 3.95
N ALA A 143 -3.51 -2.50 3.33
CA ALA A 143 -3.97 -1.11 3.28
C ALA A 143 -5.33 -1.00 2.58
N LEU A 144 -5.54 -1.73 1.48
CA LEU A 144 -6.84 -1.81 0.80
C LEU A 144 -7.92 -2.42 1.70
N ALA A 145 -7.61 -3.48 2.45
CA ALA A 145 -8.53 -4.06 3.42
C ALA A 145 -8.88 -3.08 4.53
N PHE A 146 -7.90 -2.32 5.03
CA PHE A 146 -8.13 -1.25 6.00
C PHE A 146 -9.03 -0.14 5.43
N ILE A 147 -8.77 0.31 4.20
CA ILE A 147 -9.60 1.32 3.52
C ILE A 147 -11.04 0.83 3.39
N ALA A 148 -11.24 -0.41 2.92
CA ALA A 148 -12.56 -1.00 2.80
C ALA A 148 -13.28 -1.10 4.17
N ALA A 149 -12.54 -1.43 5.23
CA ALA A 149 -13.06 -1.47 6.59
C ALA A 149 -13.46 -0.08 7.12
N ALA A 150 -12.64 0.94 6.85
CA ALA A 150 -12.93 2.33 7.22
C ALA A 150 -14.19 2.84 6.51
N LEU A 151 -14.27 2.63 5.20
CA LEU A 151 -15.46 2.95 4.40
C LEU A 151 -16.71 2.23 4.91
N TYR A 152 -16.57 0.92 5.26
CA TYR A 152 -17.64 0.13 5.84
C TYR A 152 -18.17 0.77 7.13
N LEU A 153 -17.28 1.15 8.06
CA LEU A 153 -17.69 1.74 9.34
C LEU A 153 -18.32 3.13 9.15
N LEU A 154 -17.80 3.94 8.24
CA LEU A 154 -18.39 5.23 7.89
C LEU A 154 -19.82 5.05 7.34
N GLN A 155 -19.98 4.18 6.35
CA GLN A 155 -21.28 3.88 5.74
C GLN A 155 -22.25 3.27 6.76
N PHE A 156 -21.79 2.36 7.63
CA PHE A 156 -22.58 1.76 8.69
C PHE A 156 -23.07 2.82 9.69
N ARG A 157 -22.21 3.80 10.02
CA ARG A 157 -22.56 4.91 10.93
C ARG A 157 -23.67 5.79 10.33
N GLU A 158 -23.56 6.14 9.04
CA GLU A 158 -24.58 6.93 8.34
C GLU A 158 -25.92 6.22 8.30
N LEU A 159 -25.94 4.92 7.95
CA LEU A 159 -27.14 4.09 7.95
C LEU A 159 -27.79 4.02 9.34
N LYS A 160 -27.00 3.79 10.39
CA LYS A 160 -27.51 3.71 11.76
C LYS A 160 -28.09 5.05 12.23
N ALA A 161 -27.48 6.16 11.81
CA ALA A 161 -27.95 7.51 12.14
C ALA A 161 -29.11 7.98 11.24
N ARG A 162 -29.55 7.15 10.28
CA ARG A 162 -30.57 7.50 9.26
C ARG A 162 -30.23 8.78 8.48
N ARG A 163 -28.92 9.04 8.27
CA ARG A 163 -28.42 10.19 7.52
C ARG A 163 -28.09 9.75 6.11
N PHE A 164 -28.88 10.18 5.13
CA PHE A 164 -28.70 9.86 3.71
C PHE A 164 -28.02 11.02 2.97
N GLY A 165 -26.88 11.47 3.52
CA GLY A 165 -26.09 12.57 2.94
C GLY A 165 -25.20 12.14 1.79
N GLN A 166 -24.25 13.00 1.41
CA GLN A 166 -23.31 12.76 0.29
C GLN A 166 -22.50 11.47 0.47
N ILE A 167 -22.07 11.15 1.69
CA ILE A 167 -21.32 9.93 2.00
C ILE A 167 -22.13 8.70 1.61
N PHE A 168 -23.41 8.67 1.98
CA PHE A 168 -24.30 7.56 1.65
C PHE A 168 -24.47 7.36 0.14
N GLN A 169 -24.57 8.45 -0.61
CA GLN A 169 -24.79 8.40 -2.06
C GLN A 169 -23.53 8.02 -2.84
N LEU A 170 -22.34 8.40 -2.34
CA LEU A 170 -21.07 8.21 -3.02
C LEU A 170 -20.40 6.86 -2.69
N PHE A 171 -20.74 6.26 -1.55
CA PHE A 171 -20.11 5.04 -1.10
C PHE A 171 -20.89 3.79 -1.53
N PRO A 172 -20.18 2.68 -1.83
CA PRO A 172 -20.82 1.44 -2.25
C PRO A 172 -21.57 0.77 -1.09
N PRO A 173 -22.47 -0.17 -1.40
CA PRO A 173 -23.18 -0.95 -0.38
C PRO A 173 -22.21 -1.66 0.58
N LEU A 174 -22.63 -1.78 1.85
CA LEU A 174 -21.84 -2.43 2.91
C LEU A 174 -21.34 -3.83 2.53
N GLU A 175 -22.15 -4.59 1.82
CA GLU A 175 -21.80 -5.95 1.35
C GLU A 175 -20.57 -5.94 0.42
N ARG A 176 -20.48 -4.96 -0.49
CA ARG A 176 -19.35 -4.82 -1.41
C ARG A 176 -18.07 -4.44 -0.67
N LEU A 177 -18.18 -3.56 0.32
CA LEU A 177 -17.04 -3.17 1.18
C LEU A 177 -16.56 -4.33 2.03
N ASP A 178 -17.49 -5.12 2.60
CA ASP A 178 -17.16 -6.32 3.35
C ASP A 178 -16.50 -7.39 2.46
N GLN A 179 -17.00 -7.58 1.23
CA GLN A 179 -16.40 -8.48 0.25
C GLN A 179 -14.99 -8.03 -0.14
N LEU A 180 -14.79 -6.72 -0.42
CA LEU A 180 -13.47 -6.18 -0.74
C LEU A 180 -12.48 -6.37 0.41
N ASN A 181 -12.90 -6.07 1.65
CA ASN A 181 -12.09 -6.34 2.84
C ASN A 181 -11.67 -7.80 2.92
N ARG A 182 -12.61 -8.74 2.73
CA ARG A 182 -12.34 -10.17 2.75
C ARG A 182 -11.34 -10.59 1.68
N VAL A 183 -11.57 -10.19 0.42
CA VAL A 183 -10.70 -10.54 -0.71
C VAL A 183 -9.29 -10.00 -0.50
N ALA A 184 -9.18 -8.74 -0.08
CA ALA A 184 -7.89 -8.11 0.16
C ALA A 184 -7.11 -8.79 1.30
N LEU A 185 -7.76 -9.16 2.41
CA LEU A 185 -7.13 -9.91 3.50
C LEU A 185 -6.65 -11.29 3.06
N VAL A 186 -7.54 -12.06 2.40
CA VAL A 186 -7.24 -13.45 1.99
C VAL A 186 -6.16 -13.50 0.91
N ALA A 187 -6.10 -12.52 0.00
CA ALA A 187 -5.04 -12.43 -1.01
C ALA A 187 -3.75 -11.83 -0.46
N GLY A 188 -3.84 -10.89 0.48
CA GLY A 188 -2.68 -10.19 1.05
C GLY A 188 -1.82 -11.08 1.94
N PHE A 189 -2.42 -11.97 2.71
CA PHE A 189 -1.68 -12.82 3.65
C PHE A 189 -0.73 -13.81 2.96
N PRO A 190 -1.11 -14.56 1.90
CA PRO A 190 -0.16 -15.39 1.16
C PRO A 190 0.98 -14.59 0.52
N ALA A 191 0.68 -13.42 -0.07
CA ALA A 191 1.72 -12.57 -0.66
C ALA A 191 2.74 -12.12 0.40
N LEU A 192 2.25 -11.66 1.57
CA LEU A 192 3.13 -11.29 2.68
C LEU A 192 3.91 -12.50 3.22
N THR A 193 3.27 -13.67 3.34
CA THR A 193 3.92 -14.90 3.80
C THR A 193 5.09 -15.28 2.89
N LEU A 194 4.87 -15.27 1.58
CA LEU A 194 5.95 -15.50 0.60
C LEU A 194 7.05 -14.45 0.72
N GLY A 195 6.68 -13.17 0.90
CA GLY A 195 7.65 -12.10 1.15
C GLY A 195 8.51 -12.38 2.39
N VAL A 196 7.90 -12.76 3.51
CA VAL A 196 8.62 -13.10 4.75
C VAL A 196 9.53 -14.31 4.56
N LEU A 197 9.05 -15.37 3.91
CA LEU A 197 9.86 -16.58 3.64
C LEU A 197 11.07 -16.26 2.77
N LEU A 198 10.91 -15.42 1.75
CA LEU A 198 12.02 -14.98 0.90
C LEU A 198 13.04 -14.14 1.68
N ALA A 199 12.59 -13.28 2.61
CA ALA A 199 13.50 -12.52 3.48
C ALA A 199 14.32 -13.42 4.39
N LEU A 200 13.68 -14.41 4.99
CA LEU A 200 14.37 -15.39 5.85
C LEU A 200 15.39 -16.22 5.06
N GLY A 201 14.99 -16.70 3.88
CA GLY A 201 15.89 -17.47 2.99
C GLY A 201 17.09 -16.63 2.52
N TYR A 202 16.85 -15.39 2.11
CA TYR A 202 17.91 -14.46 1.70
C TYR A 202 18.86 -14.14 2.86
N GLY A 203 18.32 -13.84 4.04
CA GLY A 203 19.12 -13.56 5.24
C GLY A 203 19.99 -14.74 5.66
N ALA A 204 19.46 -15.96 5.58
CA ALA A 204 20.22 -17.17 5.90
C ALA A 204 21.39 -17.42 4.93
N GLN A 205 21.16 -17.16 3.63
CA GLN A 205 22.12 -17.51 2.57
C GLN A 205 23.17 -16.42 2.32
N PHE A 206 22.81 -15.14 2.40
CA PHE A 206 23.64 -14.03 1.90
C PHE A 206 24.09 -13.04 2.98
N SER A 207 23.51 -13.04 4.17
CA SER A 207 23.79 -12.03 5.22
C SER A 207 24.65 -12.54 6.38
N GLY A 208 25.29 -13.70 6.26
CA GLY A 208 26.12 -14.29 7.33
C GLY A 208 25.34 -14.76 8.55
N GLY A 209 24.03 -14.93 8.43
CA GLY A 209 23.15 -15.44 9.47
C GLY A 209 21.95 -14.52 9.77
N LEU A 210 20.90 -15.11 10.34
CA LEU A 210 19.70 -14.40 10.77
C LEU A 210 19.97 -13.72 12.12
N HIS A 211 20.21 -12.42 12.09
CA HIS A 211 20.21 -11.63 13.32
C HIS A 211 18.76 -11.28 13.70
N VAL A 212 18.06 -12.17 14.37
CA VAL A 212 16.63 -12.05 14.74
C VAL A 212 16.34 -10.78 15.55
N ALA A 213 17.34 -10.20 16.19
CA ALA A 213 17.21 -8.95 16.94
C ALA A 213 17.14 -7.68 16.08
N LYS A 214 17.30 -7.77 14.76
CA LYS A 214 17.12 -6.59 13.88
C LYS A 214 15.67 -6.15 13.91
N ALA A 215 15.43 -4.86 14.15
CA ALA A 215 14.09 -4.28 14.25
C ALA A 215 13.20 -4.57 13.04
N GLN A 216 13.77 -4.66 11.84
CA GLN A 216 13.09 -5.04 10.60
C GLN A 216 12.47 -6.43 10.66
N ILE A 217 13.23 -7.41 11.17
CA ILE A 217 12.77 -8.80 11.30
C ILE A 217 11.67 -8.88 12.34
N VAL A 218 11.86 -8.22 13.49
CA VAL A 218 10.84 -8.15 14.56
C VAL A 218 9.55 -7.54 14.03
N TRP A 219 9.63 -6.41 13.31
CA TRP A 219 8.48 -5.78 12.72
C TRP A 219 7.81 -6.66 11.65
N GLY A 220 8.59 -7.31 10.79
CA GLY A 220 8.09 -8.21 9.77
C GLY A 220 7.32 -9.40 10.35
N ILE A 221 7.88 -10.05 11.37
CA ILE A 221 7.23 -11.17 12.09
C ILE A 221 5.97 -10.68 12.80
N PHE A 222 6.04 -9.55 13.51
CA PHE A 222 4.89 -8.96 14.18
C PHE A 222 3.76 -8.67 13.18
N THR A 223 4.09 -8.03 12.08
CA THR A 223 3.15 -7.75 10.99
C THR A 223 2.50 -9.03 10.48
N TRP A 224 3.30 -10.05 10.20
CA TRP A 224 2.81 -11.35 9.73
C TRP A 224 1.83 -12.00 10.72
N VAL A 225 2.16 -12.01 12.03
CA VAL A 225 1.30 -12.55 13.09
C VAL A 225 -0.02 -11.80 13.18
N VAL A 226 0.03 -10.46 13.20
CA VAL A 226 -1.18 -9.62 13.31
C VAL A 226 -2.11 -9.82 12.10
N LEU A 227 -1.53 -9.90 10.90
CA LEU A 227 -2.30 -10.12 9.68
C LEU A 227 -2.83 -11.55 9.59
N GLY A 228 -2.05 -12.54 10.02
CA GLY A 228 -2.49 -13.93 10.17
C GLY A 228 -3.68 -14.03 11.11
N TRP A 229 -3.66 -13.30 12.24
CA TRP A 229 -4.80 -13.22 13.13
C TRP A 229 -6.04 -12.58 12.46
N ALA A 230 -5.86 -11.48 11.74
CA ALA A 230 -6.96 -10.82 11.01
C ALA A 230 -7.60 -11.76 9.97
N VAL A 231 -6.80 -12.53 9.25
CA VAL A 231 -7.29 -13.55 8.31
C VAL A 231 -7.97 -14.71 9.04
N TRP A 232 -7.38 -15.18 10.13
CA TRP A 232 -7.95 -16.28 10.93
C TRP A 232 -9.35 -15.94 11.46
N VAL A 233 -9.54 -14.74 12.07
CA VAL A 233 -10.87 -14.33 12.54
C VAL A 233 -11.87 -14.16 11.40
N ARG A 234 -11.38 -13.78 10.20
CA ARG A 234 -12.23 -13.61 9.02
C ARG A 234 -12.65 -14.93 8.39
N VAL A 235 -11.72 -15.89 8.27
CA VAL A 235 -11.92 -17.14 7.54
C VAL A 235 -12.41 -18.25 8.47
N VAL A 236 -11.77 -18.45 9.63
CA VAL A 236 -12.05 -19.55 10.55
C VAL A 236 -13.18 -19.19 11.52
N ARG A 237 -13.15 -17.98 12.07
CA ARG A 237 -14.21 -17.50 12.98
C ARG A 237 -15.42 -16.90 12.26
N HIS A 238 -15.38 -16.85 10.92
CA HIS A 238 -16.44 -16.32 10.07
C HIS A 238 -16.94 -14.92 10.47
N TRP A 239 -16.02 -14.08 10.98
CA TRP A 239 -16.40 -12.71 11.30
C TRP A 239 -16.70 -11.95 10.01
N ALA A 240 -17.83 -11.24 10.03
CA ALA A 240 -18.30 -10.42 8.91
C ALA A 240 -18.78 -9.05 9.41
N GLY A 241 -18.94 -8.12 8.50
CA GLY A 241 -19.50 -6.81 8.77
C GLY A 241 -18.66 -6.01 9.77
N ARG A 242 -19.32 -5.36 10.74
CA ARG A 242 -18.69 -4.46 11.70
C ARG A 242 -17.55 -5.11 12.49
N ARG A 243 -17.68 -6.37 12.91
CA ARG A 243 -16.64 -7.07 13.69
C ARG A 243 -15.37 -7.27 12.86
N ALA A 244 -15.52 -7.70 11.61
CA ALA A 244 -14.40 -7.87 10.69
C ALA A 244 -13.73 -6.54 10.35
N ALA A 245 -14.53 -5.49 10.12
CA ALA A 245 -14.01 -4.15 9.84
C ALA A 245 -13.18 -3.61 11.02
N LEU A 246 -13.65 -3.77 12.25
CA LEU A 246 -12.91 -3.37 13.46
C LEU A 246 -11.61 -4.17 13.63
N ALA A 247 -11.62 -5.48 13.35
CA ALA A 247 -10.42 -6.31 13.40
C ALA A 247 -9.37 -5.85 12.37
N SER A 248 -9.79 -5.53 11.15
CA SER A 248 -8.89 -5.02 10.10
C SER A 248 -8.28 -3.66 10.50
N ILE A 249 -9.07 -2.75 11.06
CA ILE A 249 -8.58 -1.44 11.52
C ILE A 249 -7.62 -1.60 12.70
N ALA A 250 -7.96 -2.43 13.68
CA ALA A 250 -7.10 -2.67 14.83
C ALA A 250 -5.77 -3.33 14.41
N GLY A 251 -5.83 -4.32 13.53
CA GLY A 251 -4.64 -5.00 13.02
C GLY A 251 -3.71 -4.07 12.25
N PHE A 252 -4.23 -3.33 11.27
CA PHE A 252 -3.42 -2.41 10.49
C PHE A 252 -2.90 -1.24 11.36
N GLY A 253 -3.72 -0.72 12.27
CA GLY A 253 -3.32 0.31 13.21
C GLY A 253 -2.18 -0.16 14.13
N ALA A 254 -2.24 -1.40 14.64
CA ALA A 254 -1.17 -1.99 15.45
C ALA A 254 0.14 -2.11 14.65
N VAL A 255 0.09 -2.54 13.39
CA VAL A 255 1.28 -2.61 12.52
C VAL A 255 1.92 -1.25 12.32
N LEU A 256 1.11 -0.20 12.06
CA LEU A 256 1.62 1.16 11.93
C LEU A 256 2.20 1.70 13.23
N LEU A 257 1.53 1.48 14.37
CA LEU A 257 2.01 1.91 15.68
C LEU A 257 3.35 1.28 16.04
N VAL A 258 3.50 -0.02 15.82
CA VAL A 258 4.77 -0.72 16.08
C VAL A 258 5.86 -0.22 15.14
N TYR A 259 5.55 0.03 13.85
CA TYR A 259 6.52 0.62 12.92
C TYR A 259 7.01 1.98 13.42
N VAL A 260 6.11 2.88 13.79
CA VAL A 260 6.46 4.22 14.29
C VAL A 260 7.25 4.11 15.60
N ALA A 261 6.83 3.27 16.54
CA ALA A 261 7.54 3.06 17.81
C ALA A 261 8.97 2.57 17.57
N LEU A 262 9.18 1.58 16.71
CA LEU A 262 10.53 1.09 16.37
C LEU A 262 11.38 2.16 15.70
N LYS A 263 10.78 2.99 14.83
CA LYS A 263 11.48 4.09 14.16
C LYS A 263 11.91 5.18 15.15
N LEU A 264 11.10 5.50 16.15
CA LEU A 264 11.40 6.51 17.17
C LEU A 264 12.39 6.02 18.23
N THR A 265 12.39 4.73 18.55
CA THR A 265 13.26 4.16 19.58
C THR A 265 14.66 3.81 19.09
N GLN A 266 14.88 3.78 17.78
CA GLN A 266 16.19 3.49 17.19
C GLN A 266 16.69 4.70 16.37
N PRO A 267 17.20 5.77 17.01
CA PRO A 267 17.82 6.89 16.32
C PRO A 267 19.10 6.39 15.64
N GLY A 268 19.16 6.52 14.33
CA GLY A 268 20.19 5.94 13.46
C GLY A 268 19.68 4.85 12.52
N ALA A 269 18.42 4.49 12.61
CA ALA A 269 17.74 3.58 11.70
C ALA A 269 17.44 4.19 10.30
N GLU A 270 18.34 5.03 9.79
CA GLU A 270 18.28 5.49 8.38
C GLU A 270 18.33 4.32 7.38
N ARG A 271 18.67 3.12 7.88
CA ARG A 271 18.72 1.86 7.13
C ARG A 271 17.60 0.89 7.51
N PHE A 272 16.46 1.39 7.99
CA PHE A 272 15.40 0.52 8.51
C PHE A 272 14.60 -0.23 7.41
N LEU A 273 14.81 0.09 6.13
CA LEU A 273 14.28 -0.64 4.98
C LEU A 273 15.33 -0.76 3.89
#